data_2954fb8c618182ef5b284e7a22316abc
#
_entry.id   2954fb8c618182ef5b284e7a22316abc
#
_cell.length_a   1.000
_cell.length_b   1.000
_cell.length_c   1.000
_cell.angle_alpha   90.00
_cell.angle_beta   90.00
_cell.angle_gamma   90.00
#
_symmetry.space_group_name_H-M   'P 1'
#
loop_
_entity.id
_entity.type
_entity.pdbx_description
1 polymer ?
#
loop_
_entity_poly.entity_id
_entity_poly.type
_entity_poly.pdbx_seq_one_letter_code
_entity_poly.pdbx_strand_id
1 'polypeptide(L)'
;MAATTANAVTGSIASFQQIPANAIGVAMITVIGQCIGAGETEQALYYLKKMMKVAYACMILLGIPMIIFARPICGIYHLSPETMKITVFLLCYSCVCCMLVHPLSFAQSNALRAAGDVRFTMIVAIASMWLCRVGMAYILGQGLGLGVIGVWIAMTMDWVVRAFLFTNRIRTGKWLKYKDCLLYTSPS
;
A
#
# COMPACT_ATOMS: atom_id res chain seq x y z
N MET A 1 18.95 20.45 1.33
CA MET A 1 19.11 19.85 -0.01
C MET A 1 19.32 18.34 0.06
N ALA A 2 20.27 17.80 0.83
CA ALA A 2 20.54 16.35 0.93
C ALA A 2 19.27 15.50 1.24
N ALA A 3 18.46 15.92 2.21
CA ALA A 3 17.23 15.21 2.60
C ALA A 3 16.16 15.19 1.48
N THR A 4 16.02 16.27 0.73
CA THR A 4 15.06 16.35 -0.38
C THR A 4 15.49 15.46 -1.53
N THR A 5 16.76 15.43 -1.87
CA THR A 5 17.33 14.55 -2.90
C THR A 5 17.19 13.09 -2.50
N ALA A 6 17.52 12.74 -1.24
CA ALA A 6 17.35 11.40 -0.70
C ALA A 6 15.89 10.92 -0.80
N ASN A 7 14.94 11.78 -0.43
CA ASN A 7 13.50 11.47 -0.53
C ASN A 7 13.06 11.22 -1.98
N ALA A 8 13.47 12.05 -2.92
CA ALA A 8 13.11 11.92 -4.33
C ALA A 8 13.66 10.61 -4.94
N VAL A 9 14.95 10.32 -4.71
CA VAL A 9 15.58 9.09 -5.19
C VAL A 9 14.96 7.86 -4.56
N THR A 10 14.76 7.85 -3.24
CA THR A 10 14.09 6.72 -2.56
C THR A 10 12.69 6.50 -3.09
N GLY A 11 11.90 7.58 -3.27
CA GLY A 11 10.53 7.49 -3.79
C GLY A 11 10.48 6.91 -5.20
N SER A 12 11.40 7.32 -6.08
CA SER A 12 11.49 6.79 -7.44
C SER A 12 11.79 5.29 -7.44
N ILE A 13 12.78 4.85 -6.67
CA ILE A 13 13.19 3.44 -6.59
C ILE A 13 12.07 2.59 -5.93
N ALA A 14 11.48 3.07 -4.84
CA ALA A 14 10.40 2.37 -4.14
C ALA A 14 9.15 2.17 -5.02
N SER A 15 8.90 3.10 -5.96
CA SER A 15 7.78 2.98 -6.90
C SER A 15 7.87 1.72 -7.77
N PHE A 16 9.08 1.30 -8.16
CA PHE A 16 9.27 0.06 -8.93
C PHE A 16 8.83 -1.18 -8.14
N GLN A 17 9.12 -1.22 -6.84
CA GLN A 17 8.68 -2.34 -6.00
C GLN A 17 7.15 -2.40 -5.90
N GLN A 18 6.47 -1.27 -5.94
CA GLN A 18 5.01 -1.20 -5.78
C GLN A 18 4.23 -1.59 -7.05
N ILE A 19 4.86 -1.59 -8.24
CA ILE A 19 4.20 -1.87 -9.53
C ILE A 19 3.45 -3.21 -9.51
N PRO A 20 4.04 -4.36 -9.14
CA PRO A 20 3.33 -5.63 -9.17
C PRO A 20 2.13 -5.68 -8.21
N ALA A 21 2.28 -5.13 -7.01
CA ALA A 21 1.19 -5.10 -6.04
C ALA A 21 0.02 -4.23 -6.52
N ASN A 22 0.33 -3.11 -7.19
CA ASN A 22 -0.69 -2.25 -7.80
C ASN A 22 -1.38 -2.96 -8.97
N ALA A 23 -0.64 -3.64 -9.84
CA ALA A 23 -1.19 -4.42 -10.96
C ALA A 23 -2.13 -5.53 -10.46
N ILE A 24 -1.71 -6.28 -9.44
CA ILE A 24 -2.54 -7.30 -8.81
C ILE A 24 -3.77 -6.67 -8.16
N GLY A 25 -3.62 -5.50 -7.51
CA GLY A 25 -4.73 -4.76 -6.94
C GLY A 25 -5.78 -4.35 -7.97
N VAL A 26 -5.37 -3.93 -9.17
CA VAL A 26 -6.29 -3.63 -10.29
C VAL A 26 -6.97 -4.91 -10.79
N ALA A 27 -6.21 -6.00 -10.97
CA ALA A 27 -6.78 -7.29 -11.35
C ALA A 27 -7.80 -7.82 -10.32
N MET A 28 -7.60 -7.54 -9.03
CA MET A 28 -8.58 -7.86 -7.99
C MET A 28 -9.94 -7.19 -8.22
N ILE A 29 -9.98 -5.98 -8.74
CA ILE A 29 -11.25 -5.29 -9.02
C ILE A 29 -12.09 -6.11 -9.98
N THR A 30 -11.50 -6.60 -11.06
CA THR A 30 -12.19 -7.40 -12.07
C THR A 30 -12.61 -8.76 -11.52
N VAL A 31 -11.67 -9.52 -10.95
CA VAL A 31 -11.94 -10.90 -10.49
C VAL A 31 -12.95 -10.93 -9.35
N ILE A 32 -12.77 -10.09 -8.34
CA ILE A 32 -13.68 -10.04 -7.18
C ILE A 32 -15.03 -9.45 -7.60
N GLY A 33 -15.04 -8.43 -8.47
CA GLY A 33 -16.27 -7.85 -8.99
C GLY A 33 -17.13 -8.88 -9.76
N GLN A 34 -16.50 -9.71 -10.60
CA GLN A 34 -17.20 -10.80 -11.30
C GLN A 34 -17.76 -11.84 -10.33
N CYS A 35 -16.98 -12.29 -9.33
CA CYS A 35 -17.47 -13.25 -8.34
C CYS A 35 -18.65 -12.69 -7.52
N ILE A 36 -18.59 -11.43 -7.11
CA ILE A 36 -19.68 -10.77 -6.36
C ILE A 36 -20.90 -10.58 -7.23
N GLY A 37 -20.72 -10.17 -8.50
CA GLY A 37 -21.80 -10.02 -9.48
C GLY A 37 -22.52 -11.35 -9.80
N ALA A 38 -21.78 -12.48 -9.76
CA ALA A 38 -22.34 -13.82 -9.89
C ALA A 38 -22.98 -14.37 -8.59
N GLY A 39 -22.91 -13.62 -7.48
CA GLY A 39 -23.40 -14.09 -6.17
C GLY A 39 -22.46 -15.03 -5.42
N GLU A 40 -21.29 -15.35 -5.99
CA GLU A 40 -20.33 -16.34 -5.51
C GLU A 40 -19.35 -15.73 -4.48
N THR A 41 -19.86 -15.45 -3.28
CA THR A 41 -19.09 -14.79 -2.22
C THR A 41 -17.93 -15.62 -1.68
N GLU A 42 -18.06 -16.94 -1.65
CA GLU A 42 -16.99 -17.83 -1.21
C GLU A 42 -15.81 -17.83 -2.19
N GLN A 43 -16.11 -17.81 -3.49
CA GLN A 43 -15.10 -17.69 -4.54
C GLN A 43 -14.40 -16.32 -4.47
N ALA A 44 -15.14 -15.25 -4.20
CA ALA A 44 -14.56 -13.91 -4.01
C ALA A 44 -13.53 -13.90 -2.86
N LEU A 45 -13.84 -14.54 -1.72
CA LEU A 45 -12.90 -14.68 -0.60
C LEU A 45 -11.70 -15.57 -0.93
N TYR A 46 -11.91 -16.65 -1.67
CA TYR A 46 -10.84 -17.53 -2.11
C TYR A 46 -9.84 -16.77 -3.01
N TYR A 47 -10.35 -16.09 -4.04
CA TYR A 47 -9.51 -15.30 -4.94
C TYR A 47 -8.83 -14.13 -4.24
N LEU A 48 -9.52 -13.44 -3.33
CA LEU A 48 -8.90 -12.42 -2.49
C LEU A 48 -7.65 -12.95 -1.77
N LYS A 49 -7.78 -14.07 -1.07
CA LYS A 49 -6.65 -14.69 -0.34
C LYS A 49 -5.54 -15.14 -1.28
N LYS A 50 -5.88 -15.71 -2.43
CA LYS A 50 -4.92 -16.19 -3.43
C LYS A 50 -4.14 -15.04 -4.04
N MET A 51 -4.82 -13.99 -4.48
CA MET A 51 -4.20 -12.81 -5.08
C MET A 51 -3.36 -12.02 -4.07
N MET A 52 -3.79 -11.95 -2.80
CA MET A 52 -2.97 -11.39 -1.72
C MET A 52 -1.66 -12.15 -1.54
N LYS A 53 -1.68 -13.49 -1.56
CA LYS A 53 -0.45 -14.31 -1.48
C LYS A 53 0.49 -14.02 -2.65
N VAL A 54 -0.05 -13.90 -3.87
CA VAL A 54 0.74 -13.55 -5.07
C VAL A 54 1.33 -12.14 -4.92
N ALA A 55 0.55 -11.17 -4.45
CA ALA A 55 1.04 -9.81 -4.20
C ALA A 55 2.20 -9.80 -3.22
N TYR A 56 2.08 -10.53 -2.09
CA TYR A 56 3.18 -10.68 -1.14
C TYR A 56 4.41 -11.35 -1.74
N ALA A 57 4.22 -12.44 -2.49
CA ALA A 57 5.33 -13.14 -3.15
C ALA A 57 6.10 -12.22 -4.11
N CYS A 58 5.38 -11.44 -4.93
CA CYS A 58 6.00 -10.46 -5.82
C CYS A 58 6.74 -9.35 -5.07
N MET A 59 6.15 -8.84 -3.99
CA MET A 59 6.78 -7.79 -3.17
C MET A 59 8.06 -8.27 -2.49
N ILE A 60 8.07 -9.51 -2.01
CA ILE A 60 9.25 -10.14 -1.40
C ILE A 60 10.31 -10.41 -2.47
N LEU A 61 9.91 -10.96 -3.61
CA LEU A 61 10.82 -11.27 -4.73
C LEU A 61 11.55 -10.04 -5.25
N LEU A 62 10.91 -8.88 -5.28
CA LEU A 62 11.54 -7.61 -5.67
C LEU A 62 12.23 -6.92 -4.50
N GLY A 63 11.63 -6.94 -3.31
CA GLY A 63 12.13 -6.21 -2.16
C GLY A 63 13.47 -6.76 -1.63
N ILE A 64 13.65 -8.08 -1.60
CA ILE A 64 14.91 -8.69 -1.11
C ILE A 64 16.10 -8.28 -1.98
N PRO A 65 16.08 -8.43 -3.33
CA PRO A 65 17.18 -7.96 -4.17
C PRO A 65 17.40 -6.44 -4.03
N MET A 66 16.35 -5.64 -3.94
CA MET A 66 16.50 -4.19 -3.75
C MET A 66 17.20 -3.82 -2.45
N ILE A 67 17.00 -4.58 -1.37
CA ILE A 67 17.73 -4.38 -0.10
C ILE A 67 19.19 -4.80 -0.24
N ILE A 68 19.45 -5.97 -0.85
CA ILE A 68 20.82 -6.49 -1.04
C ILE A 68 21.64 -5.54 -1.91
N PHE A 69 21.05 -5.06 -2.99
CA PHE A 69 21.69 -4.17 -3.96
C PHE A 69 21.40 -2.67 -3.71
N ALA A 70 20.94 -2.31 -2.51
CA ALA A 70 20.58 -0.92 -2.20
C ALA A 70 21.72 0.07 -2.44
N ARG A 71 22.95 -0.27 -2.03
CA ARG A 71 24.13 0.58 -2.24
C ARG A 71 24.49 0.78 -3.71
N PRO A 72 24.67 -0.27 -4.54
CA PRO A 72 24.95 -0.08 -5.97
C PRO A 72 23.81 0.63 -6.71
N ILE A 73 22.56 0.36 -6.38
CA ILE A 73 21.40 1.05 -6.99
C ILE A 73 21.45 2.55 -6.68
N CYS A 74 21.66 2.93 -5.42
CA CYS A 74 21.80 4.34 -5.05
C CYS A 74 23.06 4.98 -5.63
N GLY A 75 24.13 4.18 -5.90
CA GLY A 75 25.37 4.64 -6.51
C GLY A 75 25.20 5.18 -7.93
N ILE A 76 24.22 4.70 -8.68
CA ILE A 76 23.91 5.17 -10.04
C ILE A 76 23.54 6.67 -10.04
N TYR A 77 23.01 7.17 -8.93
CA TYR A 77 22.58 8.59 -8.82
C TYR A 77 23.70 9.56 -8.44
N HIS A 78 24.95 9.10 -8.30
CA HIS A 78 26.11 9.94 -7.96
C HIS A 78 25.89 10.88 -6.77
N LEU A 79 25.29 10.34 -5.70
CA LEU A 79 24.93 11.11 -4.49
C LEU A 79 26.16 11.44 -3.65
N SER A 80 26.11 12.56 -2.90
CA SER A 80 27.13 12.86 -1.89
C SER A 80 27.16 11.76 -0.81
N PRO A 81 28.30 11.53 -0.13
CA PRO A 81 28.43 10.47 0.88
C PRO A 81 27.38 10.54 2.00
N GLU A 82 26.99 11.74 2.40
CA GLU A 82 25.96 11.97 3.41
C GLU A 82 24.56 11.60 2.87
N THR A 83 24.22 12.09 1.68
CA THR A 83 22.95 11.79 1.02
C THR A 83 22.83 10.30 0.74
N MET A 84 23.90 9.64 0.35
CA MET A 84 23.95 8.20 0.09
C MET A 84 23.54 7.39 1.32
N LYS A 85 24.08 7.70 2.50
CA LYS A 85 23.73 7.00 3.75
C LYS A 85 22.24 7.13 4.05
N ILE A 86 21.68 8.32 3.95
CA ILE A 86 20.26 8.57 4.19
C ILE A 86 19.40 7.82 3.17
N THR A 87 19.75 7.90 1.89
CA THR A 87 19.00 7.22 0.81
C THR A 87 18.98 5.71 0.96
N VAL A 88 20.12 5.08 1.26
CA VAL A 88 20.21 3.63 1.48
C VAL A 88 19.37 3.22 2.69
N PHE A 89 19.44 3.97 3.79
CA PHE A 89 18.62 3.69 4.96
C PHE A 89 17.12 3.80 4.65
N LEU A 90 16.69 4.89 4.02
CA LEU A 90 15.29 5.09 3.64
C LEU A 90 14.80 4.03 2.65
N LEU A 91 15.64 3.63 1.70
CA LEU A 91 15.31 2.58 0.74
C LEU A 91 15.10 1.23 1.42
N CYS A 92 16.02 0.81 2.29
CA CYS A 92 15.87 -0.43 3.05
C CYS A 92 14.61 -0.40 3.93
N TYR A 93 14.39 0.69 4.65
CA TYR A 93 13.19 0.92 5.46
C TYR A 93 11.91 0.81 4.61
N SER A 94 11.87 1.53 3.48
CA SER A 94 10.75 1.50 2.55
C SER A 94 10.46 0.10 2.01
N CYS A 95 11.50 -0.64 1.59
CA CYS A 95 11.34 -2.00 1.08
C CYS A 95 10.71 -2.94 2.13
N VAL A 96 11.16 -2.87 3.37
CA VAL A 96 10.59 -3.68 4.46
C VAL A 96 9.13 -3.31 4.71
N CYS A 97 8.81 -2.01 4.82
CA CYS A 97 7.45 -1.54 5.03
C CYS A 97 6.53 -1.93 3.87
N CYS A 98 7.02 -1.82 2.62
CA CYS A 98 6.28 -2.26 1.43
C CYS A 98 6.00 -3.76 1.45
N MET A 99 6.97 -4.60 1.80
CA MET A 99 6.76 -6.05 1.89
C MET A 99 5.72 -6.43 2.95
N LEU A 100 5.67 -5.72 4.09
CA LEU A 100 4.81 -6.06 5.21
C LEU A 100 3.39 -5.49 5.10
N VAL A 101 3.27 -4.22 4.72
CA VAL A 101 2.03 -3.45 4.91
C VAL A 101 1.35 -3.05 3.61
N HIS A 102 2.10 -2.79 2.54
CA HIS A 102 1.56 -2.23 1.31
C HIS A 102 0.43 -3.07 0.68
N PRO A 103 0.53 -4.41 0.54
CA PRO A 103 -0.56 -5.19 -0.03
C PRO A 103 -1.86 -5.11 0.79
N LEU A 104 -1.76 -5.08 2.12
CA LEU A 104 -2.93 -4.95 3.01
C LEU A 104 -3.60 -3.58 2.90
N SER A 105 -2.81 -2.52 2.65
CA SER A 105 -3.35 -1.17 2.56
C SER A 105 -3.96 -0.86 1.20
N PHE A 106 -3.35 -1.32 0.12
CA PHE A 106 -3.74 -0.94 -1.25
C PHE A 106 -4.50 -2.03 -1.98
N ALA A 107 -4.03 -3.28 -2.00
CA ALA A 107 -4.72 -4.34 -2.71
C ALA A 107 -6.07 -4.68 -2.07
N GLN A 108 -6.16 -4.73 -0.74
CA GLN A 108 -7.44 -4.94 -0.05
C GLN A 108 -8.44 -3.80 -0.28
N SER A 109 -7.98 -2.55 -0.40
CA SER A 109 -8.90 -1.44 -0.72
C SER A 109 -9.58 -1.62 -2.07
N ASN A 110 -8.85 -2.15 -3.06
CA ASN A 110 -9.40 -2.46 -4.38
C ASN A 110 -10.44 -3.59 -4.32
N ALA A 111 -10.18 -4.62 -3.51
CA ALA A 111 -11.15 -5.68 -3.27
C ALA A 111 -12.45 -5.18 -2.63
N LEU A 112 -12.35 -4.29 -1.64
CA LEU A 112 -13.51 -3.66 -1.00
C LEU A 112 -14.31 -2.79 -2.00
N ARG A 113 -13.62 -2.04 -2.87
CA ARG A 113 -14.24 -1.26 -3.93
C ARG A 113 -14.96 -2.13 -4.95
N ALA A 114 -14.37 -3.26 -5.33
CA ALA A 114 -14.99 -4.24 -6.22
C ALA A 114 -16.30 -4.81 -5.65
N ALA A 115 -16.38 -4.93 -4.34
CA ALA A 115 -17.58 -5.37 -3.63
C ALA A 115 -18.61 -4.25 -3.37
N GLY A 116 -18.40 -3.04 -3.89
CA GLY A 116 -19.30 -1.89 -3.73
C GLY A 116 -19.09 -1.08 -2.45
N ASP A 117 -18.16 -1.45 -1.57
CA ASP A 117 -17.87 -0.73 -0.32
C ASP A 117 -16.94 0.48 -0.52
N VAL A 118 -17.29 1.29 -1.54
CA VAL A 118 -16.49 2.44 -1.98
C VAL A 118 -16.48 3.56 -0.94
N ARG A 119 -17.62 3.83 -0.29
CA ARG A 119 -17.73 4.91 0.70
C ARG A 119 -16.79 4.70 1.89
N PHE A 120 -16.75 3.47 2.41
CA PHE A 120 -15.87 3.14 3.52
C PHE A 120 -14.40 3.29 3.15
N THR A 121 -13.98 2.75 2.00
CA THR A 121 -12.59 2.85 1.54
C THR A 121 -12.17 4.29 1.30
N MET A 122 -13.07 5.13 0.76
CA MET A 122 -12.81 6.55 0.53
C MET A 122 -12.65 7.32 1.85
N ILE A 123 -13.58 7.15 2.81
CA ILE A 123 -13.52 7.83 4.10
C ILE A 123 -12.24 7.45 4.85
N VAL A 124 -11.92 6.15 4.91
CA VAL A 124 -10.69 5.66 5.56
C VAL A 124 -9.46 6.25 4.87
N ALA A 125 -9.40 6.26 3.54
CA ALA A 125 -8.26 6.79 2.80
C ALA A 125 -8.05 8.29 3.04
N ILE A 126 -9.12 9.09 3.04
CA ILE A 126 -9.05 10.54 3.29
C ILE A 126 -8.68 10.81 4.75
N ALA A 127 -9.38 10.19 5.70
CA ALA A 127 -9.14 10.40 7.12
C ALA A 127 -7.70 10.00 7.53
N SER A 128 -7.23 8.82 7.09
CA SER A 128 -5.88 8.37 7.41
C SER A 128 -4.81 9.25 6.75
N MET A 129 -5.04 9.73 5.53
CA MET A 129 -4.12 10.64 4.86
C MET A 129 -3.97 11.95 5.63
N TRP A 130 -5.06 12.57 6.05
CA TRP A 130 -4.99 13.83 6.78
C TRP A 130 -4.45 13.67 8.21
N LEU A 131 -4.94 12.69 8.95
CA LEU A 131 -4.56 12.49 10.36
C LEU A 131 -3.16 11.89 10.49
N CYS A 132 -2.91 10.77 9.81
CA CYS A 132 -1.64 10.05 9.95
C CYS A 132 -0.54 10.65 9.06
N ARG A 133 -0.79 10.81 7.76
CA ARG A 133 0.26 11.22 6.85
C ARG A 133 0.61 12.71 6.97
N VAL A 134 -0.37 13.61 7.01
CA VAL A 134 -0.12 15.05 7.12
C VAL A 134 0.14 15.45 8.57
N GLY A 135 -0.77 15.10 9.49
CA GLY A 135 -0.65 15.48 10.90
C GLY A 135 0.60 14.92 11.57
N MET A 136 0.82 13.60 11.46
CA MET A 136 2.01 12.97 12.05
C MET A 136 3.32 13.37 11.36
N ALA A 137 3.30 13.62 10.04
CA ALA A 137 4.50 14.11 9.35
C ALA A 137 4.93 15.48 9.87
N TYR A 138 3.99 16.37 10.19
CA TYR A 138 4.28 17.64 10.80
C TYR A 138 4.86 17.49 12.22
N ILE A 139 4.21 16.64 13.05
CA ILE A 139 4.66 16.39 14.43
C ILE A 139 6.03 15.72 14.46
N LEU A 140 6.23 14.65 13.69
CA LEU A 140 7.47 13.87 13.68
C LEU A 140 8.59 14.59 12.92
N GLY A 141 8.26 15.22 11.79
CA GLY A 141 9.24 15.91 10.95
C GLY A 141 9.76 17.19 11.55
N GLN A 142 8.86 18.08 11.99
CA GLN A 142 9.22 19.38 12.58
C GLN A 142 9.25 19.34 14.11
N GLY A 143 8.23 18.79 14.75
CA GLY A 143 8.11 18.80 16.21
C GLY A 143 9.21 18.01 16.92
N LEU A 144 9.54 16.82 16.44
CA LEU A 144 10.61 15.97 16.98
C LEU A 144 11.95 16.13 16.22
N GLY A 145 12.01 16.97 15.18
CA GLY A 145 13.24 17.23 14.43
C GLY A 145 13.75 16.03 13.60
N LEU A 146 12.93 15.00 13.35
CA LEU A 146 13.33 13.80 12.61
C LEU A 146 13.46 14.05 11.09
N GLY A 147 13.07 15.23 10.60
CA GLY A 147 13.18 15.59 9.21
C GLY A 147 12.50 14.60 8.27
N VAL A 148 13.21 14.16 7.23
CA VAL A 148 12.70 13.24 6.22
C VAL A 148 12.32 11.86 6.78
N ILE A 149 13.04 11.39 7.79
CA ILE A 149 12.74 10.10 8.43
C ILE A 149 11.37 10.14 9.11
N GLY A 150 11.03 11.26 9.77
CA GLY A 150 9.72 11.46 10.39
C GLY A 150 8.57 11.40 9.37
N VAL A 151 8.76 11.92 8.17
CA VAL A 151 7.79 11.84 7.07
C VAL A 151 7.57 10.39 6.61
N TRP A 152 8.62 9.59 6.48
CA TRP A 152 8.50 8.18 6.11
C TRP A 152 7.83 7.33 7.19
N ILE A 153 8.10 7.61 8.46
CA ILE A 153 7.40 6.97 9.58
C ILE A 153 5.90 7.31 9.54
N ALA A 154 5.55 8.57 9.35
CA ALA A 154 4.16 9.01 9.24
C ALA A 154 3.42 8.34 8.06
N MET A 155 4.09 8.17 6.92
CA MET A 155 3.56 7.44 5.76
C MET A 155 3.32 5.97 6.08
N THR A 156 4.24 5.33 6.80
CA THR A 156 4.06 3.93 7.21
C THR A 156 2.92 3.78 8.22
N MET A 157 2.76 4.71 9.15
CA MET A 157 1.62 4.73 10.08
C MET A 157 0.29 4.83 9.34
N ASP A 158 0.19 5.68 8.31
CA ASP A 158 -1.00 5.76 7.43
C ASP A 158 -1.31 4.38 6.81
N TRP A 159 -0.30 3.69 6.29
CA TRP A 159 -0.48 2.36 5.70
C TRP A 159 -0.92 1.30 6.73
N VAL A 160 -0.35 1.32 7.93
CA VAL A 160 -0.74 0.39 9.02
C VAL A 160 -2.18 0.60 9.44
N VAL A 161 -2.61 1.85 9.63
CA VAL A 161 -3.99 2.17 9.98
C VAL A 161 -4.97 1.69 8.91
N ARG A 162 -4.68 1.95 7.63
CA ARG A 162 -5.49 1.43 6.51
C ARG A 162 -5.52 -0.08 6.49
N ALA A 163 -4.36 -0.73 6.60
CA ALA A 163 -4.26 -2.19 6.61
C ALA A 163 -5.12 -2.80 7.71
N PHE A 164 -5.07 -2.24 8.92
CA PHE A 164 -5.87 -2.69 10.06
C PHE A 164 -7.38 -2.53 9.79
N LEU A 165 -7.81 -1.34 9.37
CA LEU A 165 -9.22 -1.05 9.13
C LEU A 165 -9.80 -1.89 7.99
N PHE A 166 -9.08 -2.04 6.87
CA PHE A 166 -9.53 -2.85 5.73
C PHE A 166 -9.56 -4.34 6.07
N THR A 167 -8.54 -4.84 6.77
CA THR A 167 -8.51 -6.24 7.22
C THR A 167 -9.67 -6.54 8.18
N ASN A 168 -9.95 -5.65 9.13
CA ASN A 168 -11.08 -5.79 10.04
C ASN A 168 -12.42 -5.76 9.29
N ARG A 169 -12.57 -4.88 8.30
CA ARG A 169 -13.76 -4.78 7.45
C ARG A 169 -14.02 -6.08 6.68
N ILE A 170 -12.97 -6.69 6.13
CA ILE A 170 -13.04 -7.97 5.42
C ILE A 170 -13.40 -9.10 6.39
N ARG A 171 -12.71 -9.19 7.54
CA ARG A 171 -12.94 -10.26 8.54
C ARG A 171 -14.35 -10.24 9.11
N THR A 172 -14.92 -9.07 9.33
CA THR A 172 -16.29 -8.91 9.85
C THR A 172 -17.39 -9.18 8.81
N GLY A 173 -17.04 -9.45 7.56
CA GLY A 173 -17.99 -9.70 6.47
C GLY A 173 -18.86 -8.50 6.08
N LYS A 174 -18.64 -7.32 6.69
CA LYS A 174 -19.47 -6.12 6.45
C LYS A 174 -19.38 -5.59 5.02
N TRP A 175 -18.34 -5.93 4.27
CA TRP A 175 -18.14 -5.56 2.88
C TRP A 175 -19.09 -6.27 1.91
N LEU A 176 -19.67 -7.41 2.32
CA LEU A 176 -20.62 -8.19 1.51
C LEU A 176 -22.06 -7.66 1.58
N LYS A 177 -22.36 -6.66 2.40
CA LYS A 177 -23.69 -6.06 2.51
C LYS A 177 -24.22 -5.41 1.22
N TYR A 178 -23.32 -5.06 0.33
CA TYR A 178 -23.66 -4.35 -0.93
C TYR A 178 -23.90 -5.29 -2.11
N LYS A 179 -23.79 -6.62 -1.92
CA LYS A 179 -24.02 -7.61 -2.99
C LYS A 179 -25.44 -7.52 -3.55
N ASP A 180 -26.43 -7.30 -2.69
CA ASP A 180 -27.83 -7.25 -3.09
C ASP A 180 -28.13 -6.04 -4.00
N CYS A 181 -27.48 -4.90 -3.75
CA CYS A 181 -27.60 -3.72 -4.62
C CYS A 181 -26.97 -3.94 -6.00
N LEU A 182 -25.89 -4.71 -6.11
CA LEU A 182 -25.21 -5.00 -7.38
C LEU A 182 -26.00 -6.02 -8.23
N LEU A 183 -26.70 -6.95 -7.59
CA LEU A 183 -27.55 -7.93 -8.27
C LEU A 183 -28.80 -7.30 -8.90
N TYR A 184 -29.35 -6.23 -8.30
CA TYR A 184 -30.51 -5.52 -8.83
C TYR A 184 -30.19 -4.60 -10.02
N THR A 185 -28.94 -4.23 -10.26
CA THR A 185 -28.51 -3.35 -11.35
C THR A 185 -28.00 -4.10 -12.58
N SER A 186 -27.98 -5.44 -12.57
CA SER A 186 -27.65 -6.23 -13.76
C SER A 186 -28.89 -6.32 -14.64
N PRO A 187 -28.90 -5.70 -15.85
CA PRO A 187 -29.99 -5.92 -16.80
C PRO A 187 -29.96 -7.39 -17.25
N SER A 188 -31.08 -8.07 -17.08
CA SER A 188 -31.36 -9.38 -17.64
C SER A 188 -31.24 -9.36 -19.17
#